data_c3a2510addcce7827397c068901639e6
#
_entry.id   c3a2510addcce7827397c068901639e6
#
_cell.length_a   1.000
_cell.length_b   1.000
_cell.length_c   1.000
_cell.angle_alpha   90.00
_cell.angle_beta   90.00
_cell.angle_gamma   90.00
#
_symmetry.space_group_name_H-M   'P 1'
#
loop_
_entity.id
_entity.type
_entity.pdbx_description
1 polymer ?
#
loop_
_entity_poly.entity_id
_entity_poly.type
_entity_poly.pdbx_seq_one_letter_code
_entity_poly.pdbx_strand_id
1 'polypeptide(L)'
;MKLEEQLYDVKRVAIAGHVKPDGDCVGSTLAVYNYIRKYHPEMEVELHLEPIPNIFKFLANADKIDSSYIEKEPYDLFIALDCGDEKRLGNAVKYFHAAKRTFCVDHHISNQNFADANYIFPEASSTCELVYELIDEEKITKEIAECIYVGIVHDTGVFQYSCTSAKTMNIAGRLMEMGIDFSRIVDKTYYEKTYEQNRILGQALVDSQLFLDGKCIASIVTKEEMEKYQVLPKHLEGIVQQLRATKDVEAAIFLYENEDGSFKASMRSSGKDRKSVV
;
A
#
# COMPACT_ATOMS: atom_id res chain seq x y z
N MET A 1 9.29 21.14 -5.66
CA MET A 1 10.26 20.01 -5.74
C MET A 1 9.81 19.08 -6.85
N LYS A 2 10.75 18.62 -7.67
CA LYS A 2 10.52 17.59 -8.68
C LYS A 2 11.47 16.41 -8.44
N LEU A 3 11.09 15.21 -8.88
CA LEU A 3 11.92 14.01 -8.74
C LEU A 3 13.29 14.19 -9.44
N GLU A 4 13.30 14.85 -10.58
CA GLU A 4 14.53 15.18 -11.35
C GLU A 4 15.59 15.94 -10.54
N GLU A 5 15.14 16.80 -9.61
CA GLU A 5 16.07 17.56 -8.76
C GLU A 5 16.85 16.63 -7.82
N GLN A 6 16.25 15.50 -7.42
CA GLN A 6 16.88 14.51 -6.55
C GLN A 6 17.82 13.56 -7.33
N LEU A 7 17.58 13.39 -8.63
CA LEU A 7 18.37 12.51 -9.50
C LEU A 7 19.64 13.18 -10.05
N TYR A 8 19.83 14.47 -9.79
CA TYR A 8 21.02 15.18 -10.28
C TYR A 8 22.31 14.61 -9.70
N ASP A 9 23.27 14.30 -10.56
CA ASP A 9 24.60 13.72 -10.22
C ASP A 9 24.52 12.37 -9.49
N VAL A 10 23.52 11.56 -9.83
CA VAL A 10 23.29 10.22 -9.27
C VAL A 10 23.59 9.18 -10.35
N LYS A 11 24.30 8.10 -9.98
CA LYS A 11 24.55 6.94 -10.85
C LYS A 11 23.89 5.68 -10.35
N ARG A 12 23.81 5.51 -9.03
CA ARG A 12 23.23 4.32 -8.39
C ARG A 12 22.12 4.72 -7.42
N VAL A 13 20.92 4.17 -7.65
CA VAL A 13 19.72 4.46 -6.87
C VAL A 13 19.19 3.18 -6.24
N ALA A 14 18.91 3.20 -4.93
CA ALA A 14 18.05 2.22 -4.29
C ALA A 14 16.67 2.82 -4.04
N ILE A 15 15.62 2.04 -4.30
CA ILE A 15 14.25 2.38 -3.95
C ILE A 15 13.75 1.33 -2.98
N ALA A 16 13.07 1.75 -1.91
CA ALA A 16 12.40 0.83 -1.01
C ALA A 16 11.14 1.45 -0.42
N GLY A 17 10.26 0.60 0.08
CA GLY A 17 9.08 0.98 0.83
C GLY A 17 8.99 0.20 2.14
N HIS A 18 7.82 0.19 2.77
CA HIS A 18 7.64 -0.44 4.07
C HIS A 18 7.53 -1.98 4.00
N VAL A 19 7.86 -2.65 5.14
CA VAL A 19 7.63 -4.09 5.33
C VAL A 19 6.14 -4.44 5.16
N LYS A 20 5.85 -5.64 4.62
CA LYS A 20 4.48 -6.06 4.24
C LYS A 20 3.84 -5.06 3.28
N PRO A 21 4.43 -4.87 2.09
CA PRO A 21 4.01 -3.85 1.15
C PRO A 21 2.55 -4.04 0.71
N ASP A 22 1.79 -2.96 0.79
CA ASP A 22 0.42 -2.86 0.29
C ASP A 22 0.38 -2.20 -1.10
N GLY A 23 -0.82 -1.78 -1.54
CA GLY A 23 -1.00 -1.22 -2.87
C GLY A 23 -0.30 0.11 -3.10
N ASP A 24 -0.23 0.98 -2.07
CA ASP A 24 0.44 2.28 -2.19
C ASP A 24 1.95 2.14 -2.16
N CYS A 25 2.46 1.31 -1.28
CA CYS A 25 3.88 0.99 -1.22
C CYS A 25 4.39 0.37 -2.53
N VAL A 26 3.68 -0.63 -3.08
CA VAL A 26 4.05 -1.28 -4.35
C VAL A 26 3.89 -0.31 -5.52
N GLY A 27 2.78 0.44 -5.56
CA GLY A 27 2.49 1.39 -6.63
C GLY A 27 3.51 2.52 -6.69
N SER A 28 3.78 3.18 -5.58
CA SER A 28 4.72 4.31 -5.51
C SER A 28 6.15 3.90 -5.87
N THR A 29 6.62 2.77 -5.32
CA THR A 29 7.98 2.28 -5.57
C THR A 29 8.17 1.86 -7.03
N LEU A 30 7.21 1.11 -7.62
CA LEU A 30 7.26 0.74 -9.03
C LEU A 30 7.09 1.93 -9.97
N ALA A 31 6.27 2.93 -9.63
CA ALA A 31 6.13 4.14 -10.45
C ALA A 31 7.47 4.88 -10.58
N VAL A 32 8.17 5.10 -9.45
CA VAL A 32 9.50 5.74 -9.45
C VAL A 32 10.53 4.87 -10.15
N TYR A 33 10.54 3.55 -9.93
CA TYR A 33 11.42 2.64 -10.63
C TYR A 33 11.23 2.69 -12.15
N ASN A 34 9.98 2.59 -12.63
CA ASN A 34 9.65 2.65 -14.05
C ASN A 34 10.04 3.98 -14.67
N TYR A 35 9.86 5.08 -13.93
CA TYR A 35 10.29 6.41 -14.35
C TYR A 35 11.80 6.47 -14.57
N ILE A 36 12.61 6.08 -13.58
CA ILE A 36 14.07 6.12 -13.68
C ILE A 36 14.55 5.20 -14.81
N ARG A 37 14.04 3.99 -14.91
CA ARG A 37 14.40 3.04 -15.98
C ARG A 37 14.13 3.59 -17.38
N LYS A 38 13.10 4.40 -17.55
CA LYS A 38 12.70 4.94 -18.84
C LYS A 38 13.48 6.19 -19.22
N TYR A 39 13.64 7.12 -18.30
CA TYR A 39 14.18 8.45 -18.59
C TYR A 39 15.65 8.62 -18.21
N HIS A 40 16.18 7.72 -17.39
CA HIS A 40 17.59 7.68 -16.94
C HIS A 40 18.18 6.27 -17.12
N PRO A 41 18.20 5.73 -18.35
CA PRO A 41 18.65 4.36 -18.61
C PRO A 41 20.12 4.12 -18.25
N GLU A 42 20.91 5.18 -18.11
CA GLU A 42 22.31 5.17 -17.68
C GLU A 42 22.46 4.94 -16.17
N MET A 43 21.41 5.18 -15.37
CA MET A 43 21.43 4.95 -13.94
C MET A 43 21.22 3.48 -13.59
N GLU A 44 22.00 2.97 -12.66
CA GLU A 44 21.75 1.69 -12.02
C GLU A 44 20.67 1.89 -10.94
N VAL A 45 19.47 1.33 -11.13
CA VAL A 45 18.37 1.41 -10.17
C VAL A 45 17.99 0.04 -9.68
N GLU A 46 17.91 -0.12 -8.38
CA GLU A 46 17.48 -1.34 -7.70
C GLU A 46 16.26 -1.05 -6.81
N LEU A 47 15.30 -1.99 -6.82
CA LEU A 47 14.06 -1.89 -6.06
C LEU A 47 14.00 -3.01 -5.02
N HIS A 48 14.03 -2.63 -3.75
CA HIS A 48 14.08 -3.54 -2.60
C HIS A 48 12.75 -3.52 -1.83
N LEU A 49 11.97 -4.60 -1.96
CA LEU A 49 10.74 -4.81 -1.17
C LEU A 49 10.70 -6.26 -0.67
N GLU A 50 9.96 -6.49 0.41
CA GLU A 50 9.51 -7.84 0.75
C GLU A 50 8.66 -8.42 -0.41
N PRO A 51 8.47 -9.76 -0.45
CA PRO A 51 7.62 -10.37 -1.47
C PRO A 51 6.23 -9.74 -1.52
N ILE A 52 5.88 -9.18 -2.66
CA ILE A 52 4.60 -8.50 -2.86
C ILE A 52 3.43 -9.48 -3.05
N PRO A 53 2.20 -9.10 -2.69
CA PRO A 53 1.00 -9.86 -3.02
C PRO A 53 0.88 -10.15 -4.51
N ASN A 54 0.39 -11.36 -4.85
CA ASN A 54 0.25 -11.79 -6.25
C ASN A 54 -0.63 -10.87 -7.10
N ILE A 55 -1.59 -10.20 -6.46
CA ILE A 55 -2.52 -9.28 -7.10
C ILE A 55 -1.83 -8.07 -7.75
N PHE A 56 -0.59 -7.73 -7.33
CA PHE A 56 0.19 -6.60 -7.90
C PHE A 56 1.24 -7.04 -8.92
N LYS A 57 1.46 -8.34 -9.12
CA LYS A 57 2.50 -8.85 -10.03
C LYS A 57 2.28 -8.55 -11.51
N PHE A 58 1.12 -8.03 -11.89
CA PHE A 58 0.86 -7.60 -13.27
C PHE A 58 1.46 -6.24 -13.59
N LEU A 59 1.84 -5.46 -12.57
CA LEU A 59 2.45 -4.15 -12.76
C LEU A 59 3.82 -4.28 -13.45
N ALA A 60 4.11 -3.32 -14.30
CA ALA A 60 5.34 -3.33 -15.07
C ALA A 60 6.58 -3.36 -14.16
N ASN A 61 7.51 -4.26 -14.46
CA ASN A 61 8.74 -4.51 -13.71
C ASN A 61 8.56 -5.01 -12.26
N ALA A 62 7.38 -5.50 -11.88
CA ALA A 62 7.19 -6.15 -10.57
C ALA A 62 8.11 -7.37 -10.35
N ASP A 63 8.57 -8.00 -11.44
CA ASP A 63 9.56 -9.09 -11.42
C ASP A 63 10.99 -8.63 -11.13
N LYS A 64 11.26 -7.33 -11.10
CA LYS A 64 12.56 -6.74 -10.79
C LYS A 64 12.74 -6.42 -9.29
N ILE A 65 11.71 -6.64 -8.48
CA ILE A 65 11.79 -6.46 -7.04
C ILE A 65 12.79 -7.45 -6.45
N ASP A 66 13.83 -6.94 -5.79
CA ASP A 66 14.81 -7.73 -5.05
C ASP A 66 14.41 -7.85 -3.58
N SER A 67 14.07 -9.07 -3.16
CA SER A 67 13.77 -9.40 -1.76
C SER A 67 14.94 -10.13 -1.07
N SER A 68 16.10 -10.23 -1.71
CA SER A 68 17.25 -10.97 -1.17
C SER A 68 18.03 -10.21 -0.11
N TYR A 69 18.03 -8.88 -0.19
CA TYR A 69 18.76 -7.99 0.71
C TYR A 69 20.22 -8.38 0.92
N ILE A 70 20.92 -8.81 -0.15
CA ILE A 70 22.36 -9.13 -0.10
C ILE A 70 23.20 -7.87 0.09
N GLU A 71 24.46 -8.02 0.52
CA GLU A 71 25.39 -6.90 0.62
C GLU A 71 25.60 -6.23 -0.75
N LYS A 72 25.57 -4.90 -0.76
CA LYS A 72 25.73 -4.06 -1.94
C LYS A 72 26.73 -2.94 -1.65
N GLU A 73 27.39 -2.47 -2.70
CA GLU A 73 28.12 -1.21 -2.63
C GLU A 73 27.14 -0.07 -2.32
N PRO A 74 27.57 0.98 -1.59
CA PRO A 74 26.73 2.12 -1.24
C PRO A 74 26.08 2.78 -2.46
N TYR A 75 24.82 3.16 -2.32
CA TYR A 75 24.09 3.91 -3.35
C TYR A 75 24.40 5.41 -3.25
N ASP A 76 24.31 6.11 -4.37
CA ASP A 76 24.40 7.58 -4.39
C ASP A 76 23.15 8.21 -3.79
N LEU A 77 21.98 7.59 -4.04
CA LEU A 77 20.69 8.01 -3.53
C LEU A 77 19.86 6.81 -3.09
N PHE A 78 19.28 6.90 -1.90
CA PHE A 78 18.22 5.99 -1.44
C PHE A 78 16.89 6.74 -1.40
N ILE A 79 15.87 6.21 -2.08
CA ILE A 79 14.51 6.76 -2.10
C ILE A 79 13.60 5.86 -1.25
N ALA A 80 13.13 6.39 -0.12
CA ALA A 80 12.13 5.75 0.72
C ALA A 80 10.73 6.23 0.32
N LEU A 81 9.83 5.31 0.02
CA LEU A 81 8.45 5.60 -0.40
C LEU A 81 7.47 4.92 0.53
N ASP A 82 6.44 5.66 0.92
CA ASP A 82 5.35 5.16 1.77
C ASP A 82 5.83 4.58 3.09
N CYS A 83 6.69 5.31 3.78
CA CYS A 83 7.37 4.81 4.96
C CYS A 83 7.35 5.86 6.08
N GLY A 84 6.48 5.66 7.08
CA GLY A 84 6.29 6.61 8.18
C GLY A 84 7.49 6.74 9.13
N ASP A 85 8.39 5.77 9.14
CA ASP A 85 9.67 5.82 9.85
C ASP A 85 10.68 4.85 9.23
N GLU A 86 11.98 5.02 9.54
CA GLU A 86 13.06 4.20 9.00
C GLU A 86 12.99 2.72 9.38
N LYS A 87 12.39 2.37 10.54
CA LYS A 87 12.28 0.97 10.99
C LYS A 87 11.35 0.17 10.09
N ARG A 88 10.40 0.85 9.47
CA ARG A 88 9.49 0.24 8.52
C ARG A 88 10.16 -0.17 7.20
N LEU A 89 11.37 0.33 6.91
CA LEU A 89 12.18 -0.14 5.77
C LEU A 89 12.66 -1.61 5.95
N GLY A 90 12.53 -2.17 7.16
CA GLY A 90 12.93 -3.55 7.43
C GLY A 90 14.40 -3.80 7.05
N ASN A 91 14.64 -4.86 6.27
CA ASN A 91 15.99 -5.23 5.86
C ASN A 91 16.65 -4.21 4.89
N ALA A 92 15.87 -3.34 4.25
CA ALA A 92 16.42 -2.30 3.37
C ALA A 92 17.05 -1.13 4.13
N VAL A 93 16.82 -1.01 5.45
CA VAL A 93 17.37 0.06 6.29
C VAL A 93 18.90 0.13 6.24
N LYS A 94 19.58 -1.00 6.04
CA LYS A 94 21.04 -1.01 5.89
C LYS A 94 21.52 -0.25 4.65
N TYR A 95 20.77 -0.29 3.56
CA TYR A 95 21.08 0.47 2.35
C TYR A 95 20.78 1.97 2.54
N PHE A 96 19.72 2.29 3.30
CA PHE A 96 19.39 3.66 3.69
C PHE A 96 20.54 4.32 4.45
N HIS A 97 21.06 3.65 5.48
CA HIS A 97 22.17 4.18 6.27
C HIS A 97 23.51 4.22 5.53
N ALA A 98 23.71 3.38 4.53
CA ALA A 98 24.93 3.34 3.74
C ALA A 98 24.91 4.30 2.54
N ALA A 99 23.76 4.81 2.13
CA ALA A 99 23.62 5.71 0.99
C ALA A 99 24.26 7.08 1.25
N LYS A 100 24.77 7.73 0.19
CA LYS A 100 25.35 9.06 0.29
C LYS A 100 24.32 10.16 0.54
N ARG A 101 23.10 9.98 0.02
CA ARG A 101 21.95 10.85 0.20
C ARG A 101 20.68 10.02 0.34
N THR A 102 19.73 10.54 1.10
CA THR A 102 18.44 9.89 1.32
C THR A 102 17.30 10.83 0.99
N PHE A 103 16.24 10.30 0.38
CA PHE A 103 15.03 11.04 0.04
C PHE A 103 13.80 10.24 0.46
N CYS A 104 12.87 10.88 1.17
CA CYS A 104 11.63 10.25 1.60
C CYS A 104 10.43 10.96 0.97
N VAL A 105 9.49 10.18 0.41
CA VAL A 105 8.17 10.63 -0.04
C VAL A 105 7.12 9.85 0.72
N ASP A 106 6.26 10.54 1.47
CA ASP A 106 5.31 9.87 2.35
C ASP A 106 4.11 10.76 2.69
N HIS A 107 2.98 10.13 3.02
CA HIS A 107 1.77 10.80 3.45
C HIS A 107 1.37 10.47 4.91
N HIS A 108 2.17 9.71 5.63
CA HIS A 108 1.86 9.36 7.02
C HIS A 108 2.05 10.55 7.97
N ILE A 109 1.03 10.84 8.79
CA ILE A 109 1.11 11.90 9.85
C ILE A 109 2.23 11.63 10.85
N SER A 110 2.57 10.36 11.08
CA SER A 110 3.60 9.96 12.03
C SER A 110 5.02 10.17 11.53
N ASN A 111 5.22 10.51 10.26
CA ASN A 111 6.54 10.72 9.69
C ASN A 111 7.24 11.92 10.33
N GLN A 112 8.49 11.74 10.75
CA GLN A 112 9.30 12.75 11.45
C GLN A 112 10.44 13.31 10.57
N ASN A 113 10.32 13.22 9.24
CA ASN A 113 11.34 13.70 8.29
C ASN A 113 12.70 13.02 8.52
N PHE A 114 12.73 11.69 8.45
CA PHE A 114 13.91 10.90 8.81
C PHE A 114 15.00 10.84 7.72
N ALA A 115 14.74 11.31 6.50
CA ALA A 115 15.69 11.38 5.39
C ALA A 115 16.38 12.76 5.30
N ASP A 116 17.46 12.86 4.49
CA ASP A 116 18.14 14.16 4.23
C ASP A 116 17.23 15.14 3.50
N ALA A 117 16.43 14.63 2.54
CA ALA A 117 15.37 15.38 1.86
C ALA A 117 14.03 14.67 2.07
N ASN A 118 12.96 15.44 2.32
CA ASN A 118 11.66 14.89 2.64
C ASN A 118 10.56 15.63 1.87
N TYR A 119 9.64 14.85 1.28
CA TYR A 119 8.43 15.33 0.63
C TYR A 119 7.23 14.69 1.31
N ILE A 120 6.84 15.25 2.45
CA ILE A 120 5.86 14.67 3.37
C ILE A 120 4.59 15.54 3.39
N PHE A 121 3.47 14.97 2.95
CA PHE A 121 2.18 15.67 2.92
C PHE A 121 1.05 14.77 3.46
N PRO A 122 0.72 14.87 4.76
CA PRO A 122 -0.32 14.06 5.39
C PRO A 122 -1.73 14.29 4.84
N GLU A 123 -1.96 15.37 4.12
CA GLU A 123 -3.23 15.68 3.47
C GLU A 123 -3.42 14.95 2.12
N ALA A 124 -2.34 14.40 1.56
CA ALA A 124 -2.44 13.60 0.35
C ALA A 124 -3.18 12.27 0.63
N SER A 125 -3.90 11.78 -0.37
CA SER A 125 -4.64 10.54 -0.24
C SER A 125 -3.75 9.31 -0.14
N SER A 126 -2.54 9.39 -0.70
CA SER A 126 -1.57 8.30 -0.82
C SER A 126 -0.20 8.85 -1.18
N THR A 127 0.85 8.06 -0.98
CA THR A 127 2.19 8.36 -1.51
C THR A 127 2.20 8.36 -3.04
N CYS A 128 1.38 7.55 -3.69
CA CYS A 128 1.19 7.57 -5.14
C CYS A 128 0.67 8.90 -5.66
N GLU A 129 -0.23 9.58 -4.93
CA GLU A 129 -0.65 10.95 -5.27
C GLU A 129 0.55 11.91 -5.28
N LEU A 130 1.44 11.79 -4.29
CA LEU A 130 2.65 12.60 -4.22
C LEU A 130 3.66 12.27 -5.33
N VAL A 131 3.81 11.00 -5.69
CA VAL A 131 4.65 10.58 -6.83
C VAL A 131 4.15 11.19 -8.13
N TYR A 132 2.82 11.23 -8.36
CA TYR A 132 2.24 11.93 -9.51
C TYR A 132 2.68 13.40 -9.58
N GLU A 133 2.69 14.11 -8.47
CA GLU A 133 3.09 15.53 -8.41
C GLU A 133 4.59 15.77 -8.64
N LEU A 134 5.41 14.80 -8.20
CA LEU A 134 6.87 14.87 -8.37
C LEU A 134 7.32 14.63 -9.80
N ILE A 135 6.54 13.91 -10.62
CA ILE A 135 6.80 13.62 -12.02
C ILE A 135 6.09 14.65 -12.90
N ASP A 136 6.71 15.06 -14.00
CA ASP A 136 6.01 15.86 -15.01
C ASP A 136 4.98 15.00 -15.74
N GLU A 137 3.74 15.49 -15.85
CA GLU A 137 2.60 14.72 -16.37
C GLU A 137 2.87 14.11 -17.74
N GLU A 138 3.54 14.85 -18.62
CA GLU A 138 3.95 14.40 -19.96
C GLU A 138 4.95 13.22 -19.96
N LYS A 139 5.63 12.98 -18.84
CA LYS A 139 6.53 11.85 -18.63
C LYS A 139 5.85 10.65 -17.97
N ILE A 140 4.58 10.75 -17.57
CA ILE A 140 3.84 9.64 -17.00
C ILE A 140 3.36 8.75 -18.14
N THR A 141 3.98 7.58 -18.26
CA THR A 141 3.53 6.56 -19.24
C THR A 141 2.40 5.73 -18.69
N LYS A 142 1.75 4.93 -19.53
CA LYS A 142 0.69 4.03 -19.12
C LYS A 142 1.13 3.12 -17.97
N GLU A 143 2.35 2.56 -18.02
CA GLU A 143 2.89 1.67 -17.00
C GLU A 143 3.09 2.39 -15.66
N ILE A 144 3.57 3.64 -15.70
CA ILE A 144 3.70 4.49 -14.51
C ILE A 144 2.31 4.85 -13.96
N ALA A 145 1.37 5.18 -14.85
CA ALA A 145 0.00 5.52 -14.48
C ALA A 145 -0.72 4.34 -13.81
N GLU A 146 -0.54 3.10 -14.30
CA GLU A 146 -1.10 1.90 -13.67
C GLU A 146 -0.59 1.71 -12.24
N CYS A 147 0.72 1.92 -12.01
CA CYS A 147 1.32 1.85 -10.68
C CYS A 147 0.73 2.91 -9.73
N ILE A 148 0.68 4.17 -10.17
CA ILE A 148 0.13 5.28 -9.37
C ILE A 148 -1.35 5.05 -9.07
N TYR A 149 -2.13 4.61 -10.06
CA TYR A 149 -3.56 4.36 -9.89
C TYR A 149 -3.85 3.25 -8.87
N VAL A 150 -3.05 2.18 -8.87
CA VAL A 150 -3.16 1.10 -7.87
C VAL A 150 -3.01 1.65 -6.46
N GLY A 151 -1.98 2.46 -6.18
CA GLY A 151 -1.77 3.01 -4.84
C GLY A 151 -2.93 3.93 -4.41
N ILE A 152 -3.36 4.84 -5.27
CA ILE A 152 -4.50 5.72 -4.99
C ILE A 152 -5.76 4.90 -4.68
N VAL A 153 -6.08 3.87 -5.48
CA VAL A 153 -7.25 3.00 -5.28
C VAL A 153 -7.20 2.30 -3.92
N HIS A 154 -6.04 1.77 -3.55
CA HIS A 154 -5.89 1.01 -2.30
C HIS A 154 -6.01 1.90 -1.07
N ASP A 155 -5.33 3.03 -1.04
CA ASP A 155 -5.33 3.93 0.12
C ASP A 155 -6.62 4.72 0.29
N THR A 156 -7.32 4.96 -0.80
CA THR A 156 -8.64 5.61 -0.75
C THR A 156 -9.80 4.64 -0.56
N GLY A 157 -9.54 3.33 -0.53
CA GLY A 157 -10.59 2.31 -0.50
C GLY A 157 -11.54 2.46 -1.68
N VAL A 158 -11.00 2.52 -2.89
CA VAL A 158 -11.76 2.82 -4.12
C VAL A 158 -12.52 4.14 -3.99
N PHE A 159 -11.82 5.19 -3.55
CA PHE A 159 -12.35 6.56 -3.38
C PHE A 159 -13.45 6.72 -2.32
N GLN A 160 -13.62 5.76 -1.41
CA GLN A 160 -14.62 5.82 -0.33
C GLN A 160 -14.12 6.52 0.93
N TYR A 161 -12.81 6.54 1.19
CA TYR A 161 -12.28 7.07 2.44
C TYR A 161 -12.19 8.60 2.42
N SER A 162 -12.22 9.21 3.60
CA SER A 162 -12.23 10.66 3.79
C SER A 162 -10.91 11.36 3.38
N CYS A 163 -9.85 10.62 3.11
CA CYS A 163 -8.63 11.14 2.50
C CYS A 163 -8.80 11.43 1.00
N THR A 164 -9.86 10.92 0.36
CA THR A 164 -10.16 11.22 -1.04
C THR A 164 -10.56 12.69 -1.18
N SER A 165 -9.83 13.43 -1.98
CA SER A 165 -10.07 14.85 -2.27
C SER A 165 -10.47 15.07 -3.74
N ALA A 166 -10.91 16.28 -4.08
CA ALA A 166 -11.13 16.67 -5.48
C ALA A 166 -9.83 16.57 -6.30
N LYS A 167 -8.67 16.85 -5.68
CA LYS A 167 -7.36 16.68 -6.30
C LYS A 167 -7.09 15.21 -6.65
N THR A 168 -7.33 14.31 -5.68
CA THR A 168 -7.20 12.86 -5.87
C THR A 168 -8.05 12.37 -7.06
N MET A 169 -9.31 12.82 -7.14
CA MET A 169 -10.22 12.45 -8.24
C MET A 169 -9.75 13.01 -9.59
N ASN A 170 -9.23 14.24 -9.63
CA ASN A 170 -8.68 14.83 -10.84
C ASN A 170 -7.45 14.04 -11.33
N ILE A 171 -6.54 13.68 -10.42
CA ILE A 171 -5.37 12.85 -10.75
C ILE A 171 -5.83 11.49 -11.29
N ALA A 172 -6.75 10.83 -10.61
CA ALA A 172 -7.29 9.55 -11.09
C ALA A 172 -7.90 9.68 -12.50
N GLY A 173 -8.64 10.75 -12.77
CA GLY A 173 -9.18 11.05 -14.11
C GLY A 173 -8.08 11.20 -15.17
N ARG A 174 -7.00 11.93 -14.85
CA ARG A 174 -5.84 12.07 -15.75
C ARG A 174 -5.16 10.74 -16.04
N LEU A 175 -4.97 9.92 -15.00
CA LEU A 175 -4.39 8.57 -15.18
C LEU A 175 -5.28 7.70 -16.08
N MET A 176 -6.60 7.80 -15.98
CA MET A 176 -7.54 7.09 -16.86
C MET A 176 -7.43 7.56 -18.32
N GLU A 177 -7.21 8.87 -18.56
CA GLU A 177 -6.98 9.42 -19.91
C GLU A 177 -5.73 8.85 -20.57
N MET A 178 -4.75 8.36 -19.81
CA MET A 178 -3.55 7.66 -20.31
C MET A 178 -3.83 6.22 -20.79
N GLY A 179 -5.09 5.78 -20.74
CA GLY A 179 -5.55 4.51 -21.30
C GLY A 179 -5.25 3.29 -20.44
N ILE A 180 -5.15 3.47 -19.12
CA ILE A 180 -5.08 2.35 -18.18
C ILE A 180 -6.39 1.57 -18.17
N ASP A 181 -6.33 0.27 -17.89
CA ASP A 181 -7.53 -0.54 -17.68
C ASP A 181 -7.97 -0.45 -16.20
N PHE A 182 -8.50 0.73 -15.83
CA PHE A 182 -8.86 1.06 -14.45
C PHE A 182 -9.88 0.08 -13.86
N SER A 183 -10.85 -0.37 -14.66
CA SER A 183 -11.87 -1.33 -14.20
C SER A 183 -11.23 -2.65 -13.81
N ARG A 184 -10.37 -3.19 -14.68
CA ARG A 184 -9.61 -4.40 -14.39
C ARG A 184 -8.70 -4.25 -13.19
N ILE A 185 -8.04 -3.09 -13.02
CA ILE A 185 -7.19 -2.81 -11.86
C ILE A 185 -8.03 -2.92 -10.58
N VAL A 186 -9.16 -2.21 -10.51
CA VAL A 186 -10.04 -2.22 -9.34
C VAL A 186 -10.56 -3.63 -9.06
N ASP A 187 -11.09 -4.31 -10.07
CA ASP A 187 -11.62 -5.66 -9.89
C ASP A 187 -10.57 -6.63 -9.37
N LYS A 188 -9.41 -6.69 -10.04
CA LYS A 188 -8.33 -7.64 -9.75
C LYS A 188 -7.61 -7.40 -8.43
N THR A 189 -7.46 -6.15 -8.03
CA THR A 189 -6.63 -5.83 -6.87
C THR A 189 -7.43 -5.56 -5.60
N TYR A 190 -8.71 -5.21 -5.73
CA TYR A 190 -9.52 -4.81 -4.58
C TYR A 190 -10.75 -5.71 -4.33
N TYR A 191 -11.49 -6.08 -5.39
CA TYR A 191 -12.74 -6.81 -5.23
C TYR A 191 -12.64 -8.31 -5.45
N GLU A 192 -11.74 -8.78 -6.32
CA GLU A 192 -11.66 -10.21 -6.64
C GLU A 192 -11.29 -11.04 -5.42
N LYS A 193 -12.12 -12.04 -5.13
CA LYS A 193 -11.91 -13.00 -4.05
C LYS A 193 -12.10 -14.41 -4.59
N THR A 194 -11.38 -15.37 -4.03
CA THR A 194 -11.63 -16.77 -4.34
C THR A 194 -12.98 -17.23 -3.79
N TYR A 195 -13.46 -18.35 -4.28
CA TYR A 195 -14.71 -18.93 -3.78
C TYR A 195 -14.62 -19.25 -2.28
N GLU A 196 -13.48 -19.74 -1.81
CA GLU A 196 -13.21 -20.05 -0.41
C GLU A 196 -13.22 -18.77 0.45
N GLN A 197 -12.60 -17.69 -0.03
CA GLN A 197 -12.64 -16.38 0.63
C GLN A 197 -14.07 -15.85 0.76
N ASN A 198 -14.89 -16.00 -0.29
CA ASN A 198 -16.29 -15.59 -0.23
C ASN A 198 -17.10 -16.45 0.75
N ARG A 199 -16.82 -17.75 0.82
CA ARG A 199 -17.49 -18.66 1.77
C ARG A 199 -17.17 -18.30 3.22
N ILE A 200 -15.90 -18.10 3.57
CA ILE A 200 -15.53 -17.75 4.94
C ILE A 200 -16.01 -16.33 5.32
N LEU A 201 -16.03 -15.38 4.38
CA LEU A 201 -16.66 -14.08 4.58
C LEU A 201 -18.15 -14.24 4.90
N GLY A 202 -18.88 -15.05 4.11
CA GLY A 202 -20.29 -15.33 4.35
C GLY A 202 -20.53 -15.95 5.73
N GLN A 203 -19.72 -16.93 6.12
CA GLN A 203 -19.79 -17.55 7.45
C GLN A 203 -19.56 -16.52 8.56
N ALA A 204 -18.49 -15.73 8.46
CA ALA A 204 -18.19 -14.71 9.45
C ALA A 204 -19.31 -13.67 9.61
N LEU A 205 -20.05 -13.35 8.54
CA LEU A 205 -21.22 -12.47 8.60
C LEU A 205 -22.40 -13.15 9.28
N VAL A 206 -22.67 -14.44 8.99
CA VAL A 206 -23.76 -15.20 9.61
C VAL A 206 -23.56 -15.36 11.12
N ASP A 207 -22.33 -15.62 11.55
CA ASP A 207 -21.98 -15.85 12.96
C ASP A 207 -21.70 -14.53 13.71
N SER A 208 -21.80 -13.38 13.05
CA SER A 208 -21.57 -12.10 13.68
C SER A 208 -22.65 -11.75 14.71
N GLN A 209 -22.25 -11.04 15.77
CA GLN A 209 -23.13 -10.63 16.86
C GLN A 209 -23.11 -9.11 17.02
N LEU A 210 -24.29 -8.53 17.20
CA LEU A 210 -24.48 -7.14 17.54
C LEU A 210 -24.50 -6.97 19.07
N PHE A 211 -23.90 -5.91 19.58
CA PHE A 211 -23.90 -5.54 21.00
C PHE A 211 -23.84 -4.01 21.14
N LEU A 212 -23.96 -3.48 22.38
CA LEU A 212 -24.08 -2.06 22.65
C LEU A 212 -25.20 -1.39 21.83
N ASP A 213 -26.42 -1.91 21.97
CA ASP A 213 -27.62 -1.43 21.25
C ASP A 213 -27.44 -1.38 19.72
N GLY A 214 -26.71 -2.37 19.17
CA GLY A 214 -26.46 -2.49 17.72
C GLY A 214 -25.35 -1.59 17.18
N LYS A 215 -24.67 -0.82 18.04
CA LYS A 215 -23.57 0.07 17.61
C LYS A 215 -22.26 -0.65 17.38
N CYS A 216 -22.10 -1.84 17.90
CA CYS A 216 -20.93 -2.66 17.69
C CYS A 216 -21.30 -4.00 17.09
N ILE A 217 -20.43 -4.52 16.23
CA ILE A 217 -20.54 -5.86 15.66
C ILE A 217 -19.22 -6.61 15.87
N ALA A 218 -19.31 -7.88 16.20
CA ALA A 218 -18.12 -8.74 16.30
C ALA A 218 -18.34 -10.07 15.59
N SER A 219 -17.26 -10.63 15.09
CA SER A 219 -17.21 -11.99 14.55
C SER A 219 -15.86 -12.62 14.85
N ILE A 220 -15.86 -13.94 15.00
CA ILE A 220 -14.69 -14.75 15.29
C ILE A 220 -14.61 -15.84 14.23
N VAL A 221 -13.41 -16.09 13.72
CA VAL A 221 -13.10 -17.24 12.86
C VAL A 221 -12.06 -18.08 13.57
N THR A 222 -12.41 -19.33 13.85
CA THR A 222 -11.55 -20.31 14.52
C THR A 222 -10.60 -20.98 13.52
N LYS A 223 -9.56 -21.62 14.03
CA LYS A 223 -8.65 -22.45 13.24
C LYS A 223 -9.41 -23.58 12.52
N GLU A 224 -10.35 -24.24 13.21
CA GLU A 224 -11.18 -25.30 12.64
C GLU A 224 -12.01 -24.80 11.43
N GLU A 225 -12.56 -23.59 11.52
CA GLU A 225 -13.28 -22.98 10.42
C GLU A 225 -12.35 -22.63 9.26
N MET A 226 -11.15 -22.10 9.52
CA MET A 226 -10.18 -21.86 8.46
C MET A 226 -9.79 -23.15 7.73
N GLU A 227 -9.57 -24.25 8.47
CA GLU A 227 -9.31 -25.57 7.88
C GLU A 227 -10.49 -26.08 7.06
N LYS A 228 -11.71 -26.01 7.60
CA LYS A 228 -12.96 -26.39 6.92
C LYS A 228 -13.17 -25.66 5.61
N TYR A 229 -12.87 -24.36 5.55
CA TYR A 229 -13.01 -23.54 4.35
C TYR A 229 -11.75 -23.49 3.49
N GLN A 230 -10.67 -24.17 3.88
CA GLN A 230 -9.38 -24.20 3.17
C GLN A 230 -8.78 -22.79 2.96
N VAL A 231 -8.88 -21.94 3.98
CA VAL A 231 -8.35 -20.59 3.97
C VAL A 231 -7.19 -20.43 4.97
N LEU A 232 -6.35 -19.43 4.72
CA LEU A 232 -5.26 -19.02 5.58
C LEU A 232 -5.58 -17.62 6.17
N PRO A 233 -4.91 -17.19 7.25
CA PRO A 233 -5.11 -15.86 7.85
C PRO A 233 -5.08 -14.70 6.84
N LYS A 234 -4.21 -14.75 5.83
CA LYS A 234 -4.14 -13.75 4.75
C LYS A 234 -5.41 -13.67 3.89
N HIS A 235 -6.23 -14.70 3.89
CA HIS A 235 -7.50 -14.75 3.11
C HIS A 235 -8.68 -14.14 3.87
N LEU A 236 -8.49 -13.73 5.13
CA LEU A 236 -9.52 -13.14 5.99
C LEU A 236 -9.58 -11.61 5.88
N GLU A 237 -8.72 -11.06 5.04
CA GLU A 237 -8.69 -9.62 4.80
C GLU A 237 -10.00 -9.12 4.21
N GLY A 238 -10.46 -7.95 4.69
CA GLY A 238 -11.73 -7.36 4.26
C GLY A 238 -12.95 -7.76 5.09
N ILE A 239 -12.92 -8.82 5.93
CA ILE A 239 -14.05 -9.23 6.76
C ILE A 239 -14.47 -8.11 7.72
N VAL A 240 -13.52 -7.51 8.42
CA VAL A 240 -13.83 -6.43 9.38
C VAL A 240 -14.44 -5.20 8.69
N GLN A 241 -14.05 -4.90 7.45
CA GLN A 241 -14.65 -3.81 6.67
C GLN A 241 -16.10 -4.13 6.32
N GLN A 242 -16.38 -5.37 5.94
CA GLN A 242 -17.74 -5.80 5.62
C GLN A 242 -18.65 -5.81 6.87
N LEU A 243 -18.16 -6.24 8.00
CA LEU A 243 -18.87 -6.13 9.29
C LEU A 243 -19.21 -4.67 9.60
N ARG A 244 -18.24 -3.76 9.47
CA ARG A 244 -18.44 -2.32 9.72
C ARG A 244 -19.45 -1.69 8.76
N ALA A 245 -19.61 -2.21 7.56
CA ALA A 245 -20.58 -1.72 6.57
C ALA A 245 -22.04 -1.99 6.96
N THR A 246 -22.28 -2.73 8.05
CA THR A 246 -23.63 -2.96 8.60
C THR A 246 -24.24 -1.62 9.06
N LYS A 247 -25.50 -1.39 8.68
CA LYS A 247 -26.23 -0.14 9.03
C LYS A 247 -26.25 0.07 10.55
N ASP A 248 -26.06 1.30 10.98
CA ASP A 248 -26.05 1.77 12.36
C ASP A 248 -24.88 1.26 13.23
N VAL A 249 -23.97 0.46 12.65
CA VAL A 249 -22.74 0.02 13.33
C VAL A 249 -21.68 1.13 13.32
N GLU A 250 -21.21 1.49 14.50
CA GLU A 250 -20.14 2.47 14.71
C GLU A 250 -18.76 1.81 14.80
N ALA A 251 -18.68 0.58 15.35
CA ALA A 251 -17.43 -0.17 15.49
C ALA A 251 -17.59 -1.64 15.10
N ALA A 252 -16.60 -2.21 14.45
CA ALA A 252 -16.52 -3.63 14.11
C ALA A 252 -15.24 -4.23 14.68
N ILE A 253 -15.36 -5.44 15.22
CA ILE A 253 -14.27 -6.25 15.77
C ILE A 253 -14.29 -7.60 15.04
N PHE A 254 -13.16 -7.96 14.46
CA PHE A 254 -12.97 -9.26 13.86
C PHE A 254 -11.78 -9.95 14.50
N LEU A 255 -11.98 -11.17 14.94
CA LEU A 255 -10.96 -12.00 15.60
C LEU A 255 -10.72 -13.24 14.75
N TYR A 256 -9.48 -13.68 14.67
CA TYR A 256 -9.18 -15.01 14.17
C TYR A 256 -8.09 -15.69 15.02
N GLU A 257 -8.19 -17.01 15.11
CA GLU A 257 -7.31 -17.85 15.89
C GLU A 257 -6.00 -18.13 15.14
N ASN A 258 -4.86 -17.94 15.81
CA ASN A 258 -3.54 -18.28 15.32
C ASN A 258 -3.20 -19.75 15.62
N GLU A 259 -2.10 -20.25 15.03
CA GLU A 259 -1.60 -21.62 15.26
C GLU A 259 -1.29 -21.95 16.72
N ASP A 260 -0.91 -20.96 17.52
CA ASP A 260 -0.58 -21.09 18.94
C ASP A 260 -1.80 -20.96 19.88
N GLY A 261 -3.01 -20.84 19.32
CA GLY A 261 -4.24 -20.65 20.08
C GLY A 261 -4.48 -19.21 20.55
N SER A 262 -3.61 -18.28 20.25
CA SER A 262 -3.86 -16.85 20.46
C SER A 262 -4.80 -16.30 19.39
N PHE A 263 -5.42 -15.13 19.67
CA PHE A 263 -6.29 -14.47 18.69
C PHE A 263 -5.69 -13.17 18.22
N LYS A 264 -5.69 -12.97 16.90
CA LYS A 264 -5.42 -11.67 16.31
C LYS A 264 -6.71 -10.88 16.15
N ALA A 265 -6.71 -9.63 16.62
CA ALA A 265 -7.84 -8.73 16.52
C ALA A 265 -7.63 -7.70 15.41
N SER A 266 -8.65 -7.49 14.61
CA SER A 266 -8.76 -6.38 13.67
C SER A 266 -9.97 -5.54 14.04
N MET A 267 -9.81 -4.23 14.13
CA MET A 267 -10.87 -3.32 14.53
C MET A 267 -11.04 -2.21 13.50
N ARG A 268 -12.26 -1.76 13.29
CA ARG A 268 -12.60 -0.61 12.45
C ARG A 268 -13.71 0.19 13.12
N SER A 269 -13.61 1.52 13.07
CA SER A 269 -14.66 2.41 13.57
C SER A 269 -15.06 3.46 12.52
N SER A 270 -16.30 3.96 12.64
CA SER A 270 -16.80 5.09 11.89
C SER A 270 -16.75 6.32 12.81
N GLY A 271 -15.75 7.20 12.71
CA GLY A 271 -15.65 8.38 13.56
C GLY A 271 -14.33 9.11 13.45
N LYS A 272 -14.13 10.13 14.28
CA LYS A 272 -12.93 10.96 14.27
C LYS A 272 -11.65 10.23 14.69
N ASP A 273 -11.76 9.06 15.34
CA ASP A 273 -10.64 8.27 15.86
C ASP A 273 -10.16 7.15 14.93
N ARG A 274 -10.25 7.34 13.61
CA ARG A 274 -9.82 6.32 12.63
C ARG A 274 -8.33 5.92 12.72
N LYS A 275 -7.51 6.69 13.44
CA LYS A 275 -6.05 6.49 13.51
C LYS A 275 -5.55 5.90 14.83
N SER A 276 -6.41 5.64 15.80
CA SER A 276 -6.02 5.11 17.12
C SER A 276 -6.34 3.62 17.33
N VAL A 277 -6.82 2.92 16.31
CA VAL A 277 -7.07 1.47 16.41
C VAL A 277 -5.95 0.76 15.66
N VAL A 278 -4.92 0.40 16.39
CA VAL A 278 -3.77 -0.41 15.97
C VAL A 278 -4.18 -1.85 15.82
#